data_b51422df5fc5c71778afbe6bcf4e590d
#
_entry.id   b51422df5fc5c71778afbe6bcf4e590d
#
_cell.length_a   1.000
_cell.length_b   1.000
_cell.length_c   1.000
_cell.angle_alpha   90.00
_cell.angle_beta   90.00
_cell.angle_gamma   90.00
#
_symmetry.space_group_name_H-M   'P 1'
#
loop_
_entity.id
_entity.type
_entity.pdbx_description
1 polymer ?
#
loop_
_entity_poly.entity_id
_entity_poly.type
_entity_poly.pdbx_seq_one_letter_code
_entity_poly.pdbx_strand_id
1 'polypeptide(L)'
;MKFSSRSLLLLLLLVAAPFAFAKNNPEYTQYGHDIIVGPGQKTGELTCFLCSIHVRGEVAGDVTAFLGNVVVEDGGSVAGDVTTFGGVSRVAAGTRIAGDLTALGGKIVRDPSAQVAGDVTALVGPVWLVLIFGLPLFLLAGLIALVVWLLQKRRPEPQTYARAA
;
A
#
# COMPACT_ATOMS: atom_id res chain seq x y z
N MET A 1 5.47 -9.96 38.32
CA MET A 1 4.05 -9.87 37.92
C MET A 1 3.73 -11.09 37.07
N LYS A 2 2.94 -12.03 37.59
CA LYS A 2 2.53 -13.24 36.82
C LYS A 2 1.37 -12.84 35.91
N PHE A 3 1.65 -12.64 34.63
CA PHE A 3 0.58 -12.52 33.64
C PHE A 3 -0.15 -13.85 33.57
N SER A 4 -1.43 -13.84 33.94
CA SER A 4 -2.29 -15.02 33.85
C SER A 4 -2.41 -15.44 32.39
N SER A 5 -2.22 -16.72 32.09
CA SER A 5 -2.41 -17.32 30.78
C SER A 5 -3.75 -16.93 30.11
N ARG A 6 -4.76 -16.64 30.92
CA ARG A 6 -6.07 -16.14 30.46
C ARG A 6 -6.03 -14.74 29.86
N SER A 7 -5.18 -13.85 30.39
CA SER A 7 -5.01 -12.48 29.85
C SER A 7 -4.27 -12.48 28.50
N LEU A 8 -3.31 -13.39 28.34
CA LEU A 8 -2.60 -13.57 27.07
C LEU A 8 -3.52 -14.11 25.98
N LEU A 9 -4.40 -15.04 26.33
CA LEU A 9 -5.37 -15.64 25.41
C LEU A 9 -6.43 -14.63 24.96
N LEU A 10 -6.90 -13.76 25.87
CA LEU A 10 -7.82 -12.67 25.56
C LEU A 10 -7.17 -11.61 24.65
N LEU A 11 -5.89 -11.28 24.86
CA LEU A 11 -5.15 -10.36 24.00
C LEU A 11 -4.94 -10.93 22.60
N LEU A 12 -4.66 -12.23 22.49
CA LEU A 12 -4.52 -12.94 21.22
C LEU A 12 -5.84 -13.00 20.45
N LEU A 13 -6.95 -13.19 21.14
CA LEU A 13 -8.30 -13.20 20.55
C LEU A 13 -8.73 -11.82 20.05
N LEU A 14 -8.31 -10.75 20.73
CA LEU A 14 -8.62 -9.38 20.33
C LEU A 14 -7.86 -8.95 19.05
N VAL A 15 -6.66 -9.50 18.81
CA VAL A 15 -5.86 -9.25 17.62
C VAL A 15 -6.37 -10.04 16.40
N ALA A 16 -7.07 -11.18 16.64
CA ALA A 16 -7.58 -12.05 15.58
C ALA A 16 -8.96 -11.64 15.04
N ALA A 17 -9.64 -10.67 15.66
CA ALA A 17 -11.02 -10.32 15.34
C ALA A 17 -11.30 -9.46 14.08
N PRO A 18 -10.36 -8.80 13.41
CA PRO A 18 -10.69 -7.93 12.26
C PRO A 18 -10.78 -8.63 10.90
N PHE A 19 -10.60 -9.95 10.78
CA PHE A 19 -10.51 -10.61 9.46
C PHE A 19 -11.81 -11.23 8.93
N ALA A 20 -12.97 -10.92 9.49
CA ALA A 20 -14.22 -11.56 9.12
C ALA A 20 -15.23 -10.65 8.42
N PHE A 21 -14.80 -9.89 7.41
CA PHE A 21 -15.72 -9.31 6.42
C PHE A 21 -15.31 -9.73 5.02
N ALA A 22 -15.64 -10.96 4.64
CA ALA A 22 -15.56 -11.42 3.27
C ALA A 22 -16.64 -10.72 2.44
N LYS A 23 -16.27 -9.67 1.73
CA LYS A 23 -17.09 -9.05 0.70
C LYS A 23 -17.05 -9.97 -0.52
N ASN A 24 -18.21 -10.45 -0.99
CA ASN A 24 -18.36 -11.44 -2.07
C ASN A 24 -18.06 -10.91 -3.49
N ASN A 25 -17.21 -9.90 -3.65
CA ASN A 25 -16.79 -9.43 -4.97
C ASN A 25 -15.38 -9.99 -5.25
N PRO A 26 -15.11 -10.52 -6.45
CA PRO A 26 -13.80 -11.05 -6.78
C PRO A 26 -12.75 -9.93 -6.70
N GLU A 27 -11.74 -10.16 -5.86
CA GLU A 27 -10.55 -9.32 -5.79
C GLU A 27 -9.54 -9.81 -6.83
N TYR A 28 -8.92 -8.89 -7.55
CA TYR A 28 -7.88 -9.20 -8.52
C TYR A 28 -6.57 -8.52 -8.14
N THR A 29 -5.56 -9.36 -7.87
CA THR A 29 -4.18 -8.89 -7.70
C THR A 29 -3.35 -9.43 -8.85
N GLN A 30 -2.68 -8.55 -9.60
CA GLN A 30 -1.88 -8.90 -10.77
C GLN A 30 -0.46 -8.34 -10.67
N TYR A 31 0.49 -9.06 -11.27
CA TYR A 31 1.89 -8.67 -11.37
C TYR A 31 2.32 -8.67 -12.84
N GLY A 32 2.74 -7.52 -13.36
CA GLY A 32 3.29 -7.39 -14.71
C GLY A 32 2.30 -7.59 -15.85
N HIS A 33 1.00 -7.77 -15.57
CA HIS A 33 -0.05 -7.90 -16.58
C HIS A 33 -1.16 -6.91 -16.31
N ASP A 34 -1.59 -6.20 -17.33
CA ASP A 34 -2.63 -5.19 -17.21
C ASP A 34 -3.98 -5.80 -16.83
N ILE A 35 -4.70 -5.10 -15.97
CA ILE A 35 -6.06 -5.45 -15.57
C ILE A 35 -7.03 -4.62 -16.43
N ILE A 36 -7.96 -5.30 -17.10
CA ILE A 36 -8.98 -4.63 -17.91
C ILE A 36 -10.35 -5.03 -17.40
N VAL A 37 -11.10 -4.06 -16.87
CA VAL A 37 -12.52 -4.23 -16.49
C VAL A 37 -13.36 -3.71 -17.63
N GLY A 38 -13.97 -4.63 -18.38
CA GLY A 38 -14.79 -4.32 -19.56
C GLY A 38 -16.13 -3.66 -19.22
N PRO A 39 -16.80 -3.05 -20.22
CA PRO A 39 -18.13 -2.48 -20.01
C PRO A 39 -19.13 -3.53 -19.51
N GLY A 40 -19.93 -3.16 -18.51
CA GLY A 40 -20.91 -4.05 -17.88
C GLY A 40 -20.32 -5.11 -16.95
N GLN A 41 -19.00 -5.19 -16.81
CA GLN A 41 -18.35 -6.03 -15.78
C GLN A 41 -18.38 -5.32 -14.44
N LYS A 42 -18.56 -6.11 -13.37
CA LYS A 42 -18.49 -5.67 -11.99
C LYS A 42 -17.44 -6.48 -11.24
N THR A 43 -16.53 -5.77 -10.59
CA THR A 43 -15.43 -6.38 -9.82
C THR A 43 -15.32 -5.76 -8.43
N GLY A 44 -14.58 -6.40 -7.53
CA GLY A 44 -14.28 -5.91 -6.21
C GLY A 44 -13.08 -4.98 -6.21
N GLU A 45 -12.12 -5.27 -5.34
CA GLU A 45 -10.87 -4.54 -5.22
C GLU A 45 -9.88 -4.96 -6.32
N LEU A 46 -9.12 -3.99 -6.82
CA LEU A 46 -8.09 -4.21 -7.84
C LEU A 46 -6.74 -3.74 -7.35
N THR A 47 -5.76 -4.63 -7.34
CA THR A 47 -4.38 -4.30 -7.03
C THR A 47 -3.45 -4.75 -8.14
N CYS A 48 -2.61 -3.84 -8.61
CA CYS A 48 -1.71 -4.07 -9.73
C CYS A 48 -0.28 -3.64 -9.37
N PHE A 49 0.69 -4.53 -9.62
CA PHE A 49 2.12 -4.26 -9.42
C PHE A 49 2.84 -4.30 -10.77
N LEU A 50 3.51 -3.20 -11.13
CA LEU A 50 4.23 -3.04 -12.41
C LEU A 50 3.33 -3.26 -13.63
N CYS A 51 2.08 -2.84 -13.55
CA CYS A 51 1.08 -3.02 -14.60
C CYS A 51 0.06 -1.88 -14.58
N SER A 52 -0.77 -1.77 -15.61
CA SER A 52 -1.81 -0.73 -15.69
C SER A 52 -3.19 -1.31 -15.46
N ILE A 53 -4.10 -0.49 -14.92
CA ILE A 53 -5.50 -0.84 -14.71
C ILE A 53 -6.36 0.03 -15.61
N HIS A 54 -7.18 -0.61 -16.45
CA HIS A 54 -8.15 0.03 -17.32
C HIS A 54 -9.57 -0.30 -16.86
N VAL A 55 -10.32 0.72 -16.44
CA VAL A 55 -11.68 0.57 -15.93
C VAL A 55 -12.67 1.17 -16.90
N ARG A 56 -13.48 0.33 -17.57
CA ARG A 56 -14.65 0.69 -18.40
C ARG A 56 -15.96 0.20 -17.77
N GLY A 57 -15.87 -0.61 -16.73
CA GLY A 57 -17.00 -1.19 -16.01
C GLY A 57 -17.15 -0.60 -14.61
N GLU A 58 -17.66 -1.40 -13.69
CA GLU A 58 -17.90 -1.01 -12.31
C GLU A 58 -16.91 -1.72 -11.37
N VAL A 59 -16.19 -0.94 -10.56
CA VAL A 59 -15.36 -1.42 -9.45
C VAL A 59 -16.04 -1.07 -8.14
N ALA A 60 -16.44 -2.07 -7.37
CA ALA A 60 -17.16 -1.89 -6.10
C ALA A 60 -16.23 -1.68 -4.90
N GLY A 61 -14.93 -1.84 -5.08
CA GLY A 61 -13.87 -1.65 -4.08
C GLY A 61 -12.87 -0.60 -4.52
N ASP A 62 -11.67 -0.69 -3.92
CA ASP A 62 -10.57 0.22 -4.17
C ASP A 62 -9.75 -0.22 -5.39
N VAL A 63 -9.05 0.73 -5.98
CA VAL A 63 -8.16 0.51 -7.12
C VAL A 63 -6.77 1.00 -6.74
N THR A 64 -5.80 0.09 -6.63
CA THR A 64 -4.43 0.42 -6.25
C THR A 64 -3.44 -0.04 -7.33
N ALA A 65 -2.61 0.88 -7.83
CA ALA A 65 -1.53 0.57 -8.75
C ALA A 65 -0.17 0.97 -8.19
N PHE A 66 0.76 0.02 -8.18
CA PHE A 66 2.16 0.25 -7.82
C PHE A 66 3.03 0.24 -9.07
N LEU A 67 3.71 1.36 -9.34
CA LEU A 67 4.59 1.57 -10.51
C LEU A 67 3.85 1.25 -11.83
N GLY A 68 2.59 1.69 -11.91
CA GLY A 68 1.71 1.50 -13.06
C GLY A 68 0.72 2.64 -13.18
N ASN A 69 -0.14 2.57 -14.20
CA ASN A 69 -1.12 3.62 -14.45
C ASN A 69 -2.54 3.12 -14.13
N VAL A 70 -3.39 4.03 -13.69
CA VAL A 70 -4.84 3.78 -13.59
C VAL A 70 -5.54 4.66 -14.62
N VAL A 71 -6.32 4.05 -15.49
CA VAL A 71 -7.10 4.74 -16.51
C VAL A 71 -8.57 4.37 -16.31
N VAL A 72 -9.35 5.32 -15.81
CA VAL A 72 -10.80 5.18 -15.75
C VAL A 72 -11.36 5.83 -17.02
N GLU A 73 -11.85 4.99 -17.92
CA GLU A 73 -12.37 5.40 -19.23
C GLU A 73 -13.87 5.75 -19.15
N ASP A 74 -14.40 6.30 -20.23
CA ASP A 74 -15.80 6.72 -20.31
C ASP A 74 -16.78 5.62 -19.87
N GLY A 75 -17.70 5.96 -18.99
CA GLY A 75 -18.66 5.03 -18.40
C GLY A 75 -18.12 4.17 -17.26
N GLY A 76 -16.83 4.26 -16.96
CA GLY A 76 -16.24 3.58 -15.82
C GLY A 76 -16.68 4.20 -14.49
N SER A 77 -16.89 3.36 -13.47
CA SER A 77 -17.21 3.81 -12.12
C SER A 77 -16.43 3.04 -11.07
N VAL A 78 -15.94 3.77 -10.04
CA VAL A 78 -15.24 3.21 -8.89
C VAL A 78 -15.96 3.65 -7.62
N ALA A 79 -16.40 2.70 -6.80
CA ALA A 79 -17.10 2.99 -5.56
C ALA A 79 -16.16 3.24 -4.38
N GLY A 80 -14.91 2.81 -4.46
CA GLY A 80 -13.87 3.03 -3.47
C GLY A 80 -12.86 4.10 -3.89
N ASP A 81 -11.68 4.03 -3.28
CA ASP A 81 -10.56 4.94 -3.51
C ASP A 81 -9.71 4.51 -4.71
N VAL A 82 -9.11 5.47 -5.38
CA VAL A 82 -8.15 5.23 -6.45
C VAL A 82 -6.79 5.73 -6.02
N THR A 83 -5.85 4.81 -5.81
CA THR A 83 -4.49 5.13 -5.36
C THR A 83 -3.44 4.67 -6.37
N THR A 84 -2.55 5.57 -6.75
CA THR A 84 -1.44 5.28 -7.68
C THR A 84 -0.12 5.65 -7.05
N PHE A 85 0.81 4.69 -7.01
CA PHE A 85 2.19 4.90 -6.54
C PHE A 85 3.15 4.90 -7.74
N GLY A 86 3.73 6.06 -8.05
CA GLY A 86 4.75 6.20 -9.10
C GLY A 86 4.24 6.07 -10.52
N GLY A 87 2.97 6.44 -10.80
CA GLY A 87 2.36 6.36 -12.11
C GLY A 87 1.42 7.51 -12.43
N VAL A 88 0.60 7.36 -13.46
CA VAL A 88 -0.37 8.37 -13.87
C VAL A 88 -1.79 7.83 -13.65
N SER A 89 -2.59 8.59 -12.89
CA SER A 89 -4.04 8.37 -12.81
C SER A 89 -4.74 9.24 -13.84
N ARG A 90 -5.40 8.62 -14.82
CA ARG A 90 -6.19 9.30 -15.85
C ARG A 90 -7.66 9.00 -15.66
N VAL A 91 -8.47 10.04 -15.54
CA VAL A 91 -9.91 9.94 -15.35
C VAL A 91 -10.60 10.66 -16.49
N ALA A 92 -11.29 9.90 -17.36
CA ALA A 92 -11.96 10.40 -18.55
C ALA A 92 -13.29 11.09 -18.22
N ALA A 93 -13.90 11.70 -19.22
CA ALA A 93 -15.21 12.33 -19.12
C ALA A 93 -16.29 11.32 -18.69
N GLY A 94 -17.33 11.78 -17.98
CA GLY A 94 -18.48 10.95 -17.62
C GLY A 94 -18.19 9.83 -16.61
N THR A 95 -16.98 9.75 -16.06
CA THR A 95 -16.61 8.78 -15.04
C THR A 95 -17.08 9.21 -13.65
N ARG A 96 -17.27 8.23 -12.76
CA ARG A 96 -17.62 8.50 -11.35
C ARG A 96 -16.69 7.74 -10.40
N ILE A 97 -16.10 8.47 -9.47
CA ILE A 97 -15.31 7.92 -8.35
C ILE A 97 -15.99 8.40 -7.07
N ALA A 98 -16.41 7.48 -6.21
CA ALA A 98 -17.11 7.82 -4.96
C ALA A 98 -16.14 8.07 -3.79
N GLY A 99 -14.94 7.54 -3.86
CA GLY A 99 -13.86 7.75 -2.89
C GLY A 99 -12.86 8.83 -3.30
N ASP A 100 -11.68 8.75 -2.71
CA ASP A 100 -10.56 9.66 -2.95
C ASP A 100 -9.74 9.27 -4.18
N LEU A 101 -9.12 10.25 -4.82
CA LEU A 101 -8.20 10.05 -5.93
C LEU A 101 -6.80 10.52 -5.54
N THR A 102 -5.90 9.58 -5.25
CA THR A 102 -4.56 9.87 -4.74
C THR A 102 -3.48 9.40 -5.70
N ALA A 103 -2.53 10.26 -6.03
CA ALA A 103 -1.31 9.91 -6.76
C ALA A 103 -0.08 10.30 -5.95
N LEU A 104 0.69 9.28 -5.53
CA LEU A 104 1.93 9.44 -4.77
C LEU A 104 3.14 9.23 -5.69
N GLY A 105 3.94 10.28 -5.88
CA GLY A 105 5.08 10.25 -6.81
C GLY A 105 4.68 10.21 -8.29
N GLY A 106 3.43 10.55 -8.60
CA GLY A 106 2.84 10.47 -9.93
C GLY A 106 2.08 11.73 -10.32
N LYS A 107 1.21 11.60 -11.33
CA LYS A 107 0.41 12.70 -11.85
C LYS A 107 -1.06 12.27 -12.00
N ILE A 108 -1.97 13.18 -11.68
CA ILE A 108 -3.41 13.05 -11.95
C ILE A 108 -3.75 13.87 -13.18
N VAL A 109 -4.43 13.26 -14.13
CA VAL A 109 -5.02 13.89 -15.32
C VAL A 109 -6.51 13.59 -15.27
N ARG A 110 -7.31 14.59 -14.88
CA ARG A 110 -8.76 14.46 -14.74
C ARG A 110 -9.47 15.33 -15.76
N ASP A 111 -10.47 14.78 -16.41
CA ASP A 111 -11.40 15.57 -17.21
C ASP A 111 -12.29 16.43 -16.29
N PRO A 112 -12.59 17.68 -16.65
CA PRO A 112 -13.45 18.57 -15.87
C PRO A 112 -14.87 18.03 -15.59
N SER A 113 -15.38 17.16 -16.46
CA SER A 113 -16.70 16.52 -16.33
C SER A 113 -16.69 15.26 -15.48
N ALA A 114 -15.51 14.74 -15.12
CA ALA A 114 -15.39 13.58 -14.25
C ALA A 114 -15.83 13.94 -12.81
N GLN A 115 -16.65 13.07 -12.22
CA GLN A 115 -17.16 13.25 -10.86
C GLN A 115 -16.30 12.46 -9.88
N VAL A 116 -15.60 13.15 -8.98
CA VAL A 116 -14.90 12.58 -7.84
C VAL A 116 -15.54 13.15 -6.59
N ALA A 117 -16.13 12.30 -5.74
CA ALA A 117 -16.84 12.73 -4.55
C ALA A 117 -15.90 13.01 -3.38
N GLY A 118 -14.76 12.34 -3.34
CA GLY A 118 -13.72 12.54 -2.34
C GLY A 118 -12.67 13.57 -2.75
N ASP A 119 -11.55 13.57 -2.00
CA ASP A 119 -10.45 14.50 -2.22
C ASP A 119 -9.55 14.04 -3.38
N VAL A 120 -8.97 15.02 -4.09
CA VAL A 120 -8.01 14.76 -5.16
C VAL A 120 -6.63 15.25 -4.72
N THR A 121 -5.75 14.30 -4.41
CA THR A 121 -4.41 14.59 -3.88
C THR A 121 -3.33 14.05 -4.81
N ALA A 122 -2.48 14.95 -5.32
CA ALA A 122 -1.30 14.57 -6.10
C ALA A 122 -0.04 15.05 -5.37
N LEU A 123 0.74 14.09 -4.88
CA LEU A 123 2.06 14.35 -4.29
C LEU A 123 3.13 14.13 -5.36
N VAL A 124 3.51 15.22 -6.02
CA VAL A 124 4.48 15.19 -7.12
C VAL A 124 5.90 15.15 -6.58
N GLY A 125 6.73 14.24 -7.09
CA GLY A 125 8.16 14.15 -6.82
C GLY A 125 8.60 12.90 -6.06
N PRO A 126 9.87 12.47 -6.27
CA PRO A 126 10.42 11.26 -5.66
C PRO A 126 10.63 11.39 -4.15
N VAL A 127 10.62 12.62 -3.62
CA VAL A 127 10.88 12.91 -2.20
C VAL A 127 9.89 12.16 -1.29
N TRP A 128 8.61 12.08 -1.66
CA TRP A 128 7.59 11.39 -0.89
C TRP A 128 7.76 9.88 -0.88
N LEU A 129 8.19 9.29 -2.01
CA LEU A 129 8.52 7.87 -2.09
C LEU A 129 9.72 7.55 -1.17
N VAL A 130 10.76 8.40 -1.20
CA VAL A 130 11.91 8.26 -0.30
C VAL A 130 11.50 8.42 1.15
N LEU A 131 10.57 9.32 1.46
CA LEU A 131 10.14 9.58 2.83
C LEU A 131 9.27 8.45 3.37
N ILE A 132 8.34 7.91 2.56
CA ILE A 132 7.44 6.83 2.97
C ILE A 132 8.18 5.50 3.08
N PHE A 133 9.08 5.17 2.14
CA PHE A 133 9.77 3.89 2.11
C PHE A 133 11.19 3.96 2.69
N GLY A 134 11.90 5.07 2.48
CA GLY A 134 13.28 5.25 2.94
C GLY A 134 13.37 5.49 4.44
N LEU A 135 12.50 6.32 5.02
CA LEU A 135 12.54 6.63 6.44
C LEU A 135 12.40 5.40 7.35
N PRO A 136 11.39 4.52 7.17
CA PRO A 136 11.28 3.33 8.01
C PRO A 136 12.44 2.35 7.81
N LEU A 137 12.97 2.22 6.59
CA LEU A 137 14.15 1.40 6.33
C LEU A 137 15.40 1.96 7.01
N PHE A 138 15.55 3.28 7.00
CA PHE A 138 16.68 3.94 7.67
C PHE A 138 16.61 3.80 9.19
N LEU A 139 15.43 3.93 9.77
CA LEU A 139 15.19 3.70 11.20
C LEU A 139 15.46 2.24 11.59
N LEU A 140 15.03 1.29 10.76
CA LEU A 140 15.28 -0.14 10.97
C LEU A 140 16.79 -0.44 10.92
N ALA A 141 17.49 0.08 9.91
CA ALA A 141 18.94 -0.08 9.78
C ALA A 141 19.69 0.54 10.97
N GLY A 142 19.28 1.73 11.42
CA GLY A 142 19.82 2.39 12.62
C GLY A 142 19.59 1.58 13.90
N LEU A 143 18.40 1.00 14.05
CA LEU A 143 18.08 0.13 15.18
C LEU A 143 18.96 -1.14 15.19
N ILE A 144 19.13 -1.78 14.03
CA ILE A 144 20.00 -2.96 13.88
C ILE A 144 21.45 -2.59 14.22
N ALA A 145 21.96 -1.47 13.69
CA ALA A 145 23.31 -1.00 13.99
C ALA A 145 23.51 -0.71 15.49
N LEU A 146 22.50 -0.09 16.13
CA LEU A 146 22.53 0.16 17.57
C LEU A 146 22.56 -1.13 18.39
N VAL A 147 21.74 -2.12 18.04
CA VAL A 147 21.70 -3.43 18.71
C VAL A 147 23.03 -4.15 18.54
N VAL A 148 23.60 -4.19 17.34
CA VAL A 148 24.92 -4.80 17.08
C VAL A 148 26.01 -4.11 17.87
N TRP A 149 26.01 -2.76 17.92
CA TRP A 149 26.97 -1.99 18.70
C TRP A 149 26.88 -2.29 20.21
N LEU A 150 25.65 -2.36 20.76
CA LEU A 150 25.43 -2.71 22.18
C LEU A 150 25.89 -4.14 22.52
N LEU A 151 25.67 -5.10 21.59
CA LEU A 151 26.12 -6.48 21.77
C LEU A 151 27.65 -6.59 21.69
N GLN A 152 28.29 -5.83 20.80
CA GLN A 152 29.76 -5.79 20.70
C GLN A 152 30.39 -5.17 21.94
N LYS A 153 29.78 -4.11 22.51
CA LYS A 153 30.25 -3.48 23.72
C LYS A 153 30.18 -4.39 24.96
N ARG A 154 29.33 -5.44 24.91
CA ARG A 154 29.19 -6.41 26.01
C ARG A 154 30.14 -7.61 25.89
N ARG A 155 30.97 -7.70 24.82
CA ARG A 155 31.97 -8.76 24.72
C ARG A 155 33.11 -8.45 25.72
N PRO A 156 33.35 -9.29 26.76
CA PRO A 156 34.53 -9.14 27.62
C PRO A 156 35.77 -9.35 26.75
N GLU A 157 36.80 -8.52 26.98
CA GLU A 157 38.10 -8.68 26.34
C GLU A 157 38.66 -10.10 26.62
N PRO A 158 39.20 -10.80 25.60
CA PRO A 158 39.89 -12.06 25.85
C PRO A 158 41.10 -11.79 26.75
N GLN A 159 41.06 -12.32 27.97
CA GLN A 159 42.22 -12.27 28.86
C GLN A 159 43.39 -12.99 28.21
N THR A 160 44.37 -12.24 27.78
CA THR A 160 45.63 -12.78 27.28
C THR A 160 46.32 -13.41 28.48
N TYR A 161 46.24 -14.74 28.64
CA TYR A 161 47.04 -15.48 29.58
C TYR A 161 48.52 -15.31 29.19
N ALA A 162 49.23 -14.43 29.89
CA ALA A 162 50.68 -14.39 29.82
C ALA A 162 51.23 -15.71 30.34
N ARG A 163 51.71 -16.54 29.41
CA ARG A 163 52.42 -17.79 29.72
C ARG A 163 53.78 -17.41 30.29
N ALA A 164 53.89 -17.44 31.61
CA ALA A 164 55.20 -17.35 32.30
C ALA A 164 55.97 -18.61 31.99
N ALA A 165 57.18 -18.44 31.41
CA ALA A 165 58.21 -19.47 31.27
C ALA A 165 59.07 -19.53 32.52
#